data_01c9bfc81a3ff1c98bbbfe4b77e0ab6f
#
_entry.id   01c9bfc81a3ff1c98bbbfe4b77e0ab6f
#
_cell.length_a   1.000
_cell.length_b   1.000
_cell.length_c   1.000
_cell.angle_alpha   90.00
_cell.angle_beta   90.00
_cell.angle_gamma   90.00
#
_symmetry.space_group_name_H-M   'P 1'
#
loop_
_entity.id
_entity.type
_entity.pdbx_description
1 polymer ?
#
loop_
_entity_poly.entity_id
_entity_poly.type
_entity_poly.pdbx_seq_one_letter_code
_entity_poly.pdbx_strand_id
1 'polypeptide(L)' 'AGVGVGLSPGYNTAQRFYTKRGYLPDGLGVEFKGTPVKHGQKVIVNDSLILHLVKRLT' A
#
# COMPACT_ATOMS: atom_id res chain seq x y z
N ALA A 1 0.94 -10.41 10.00
CA ALA A 1 1.31 -9.01 10.17
C ALA A 1 0.96 -8.21 8.93
N GLY A 2 0.50 -6.99 9.13
CA GLY A 2 0.11 -6.10 8.04
C GLY A 2 0.73 -4.72 8.20
N VAL A 3 0.94 -4.05 7.08
CA VAL A 3 1.49 -2.70 7.07
C VAL A 3 0.90 -1.92 5.90
N GLY A 4 0.60 -0.64 6.11
CA GLY A 4 0.17 0.26 5.05
C GLY A 4 1.35 1.05 4.51
N VAL A 5 1.48 1.11 3.20
CA VAL A 5 2.59 1.80 2.56
C VAL A 5 2.03 2.87 1.63
N GLY A 6 2.54 4.11 1.75
CA GLY A 6 2.17 5.18 0.86
C GLY A 6 2.65 4.93 -0.57
N LEU A 7 1.94 5.50 -1.53
CA LEU A 7 2.23 5.29 -2.95
C LEU A 7 2.85 6.52 -3.62
N SER A 8 3.07 7.60 -2.88
CA SER A 8 3.77 8.76 -3.43
C SER A 8 5.28 8.47 -3.54
N PRO A 9 6.02 9.20 -4.38
CA PRO A 9 7.45 8.94 -4.57
C PRO A 9 8.28 8.98 -3.28
N GLY A 10 7.85 9.73 -2.27
CA GLY A 10 8.56 9.78 -0.99
C GLY A 10 8.59 8.47 -0.23
N TYR A 11 7.77 7.50 -0.61
CA TYR A 11 7.69 6.21 0.06
C TYR A 11 8.43 5.08 -0.67
N ASN A 12 9.21 5.40 -1.69
CA ASN A 12 9.90 4.38 -2.49
C ASN A 12 10.78 3.46 -1.62
N THR A 13 11.50 4.02 -0.68
CA THR A 13 12.38 3.24 0.21
C THR A 13 11.57 2.28 1.07
N ALA A 14 10.46 2.74 1.63
CA ALA A 14 9.61 1.88 2.46
C ALA A 14 9.00 0.76 1.64
N GLN A 15 8.53 1.04 0.43
CA GLN A 15 7.98 0.02 -0.46
C GLN A 15 9.00 -1.08 -0.74
N ARG A 16 10.22 -0.71 -1.05
CA ARG A 16 11.30 -1.67 -1.32
C ARG A 16 11.68 -2.45 -0.06
N PHE A 17 11.72 -1.78 1.07
CA PHE A 17 12.08 -2.40 2.35
C PHE A 17 11.12 -3.54 2.69
N TYR A 18 9.83 -3.29 2.63
CA TYR A 18 8.84 -4.30 2.98
C TYR A 18 8.78 -5.44 1.96
N THR A 19 8.96 -5.13 0.67
CA THR A 19 9.01 -6.17 -0.36
C THR A 19 10.19 -7.12 -0.13
N LYS A 20 11.35 -6.59 0.22
CA LYS A 20 12.52 -7.42 0.52
C LYS A 20 12.31 -8.29 1.76
N ARG A 21 11.45 -7.88 2.67
CA ARG A 21 11.12 -8.63 3.87
C ARG A 21 10.02 -9.67 3.66
N GLY A 22 9.55 -9.83 2.44
CA GLY A 22 8.53 -10.81 2.11
C GLY A 22 7.10 -10.32 2.26
N TYR A 23 6.89 -9.03 2.42
CA TYR A 23 5.55 -8.45 2.43
C TYR A 23 5.01 -8.39 1.01
N LEU A 24 3.75 -8.76 0.84
CA LEU A 24 3.07 -8.75 -0.45
C LEU A 24 1.75 -7.99 -0.33
N PRO A 25 1.24 -7.43 -1.44
CA PRO A 25 -0.09 -6.81 -1.41
C PRO A 25 -1.13 -7.79 -0.90
N ASP A 26 -2.06 -7.30 -0.09
CA ASP A 26 -3.09 -8.15 0.50
C ASP A 26 -4.22 -8.53 -0.45
N GLY A 27 -4.20 -8.01 -1.66
CA GLY A 27 -5.22 -8.29 -2.67
C GLY A 27 -6.46 -7.42 -2.57
N LEU A 28 -6.52 -6.54 -1.59
CA LEU A 28 -7.68 -5.65 -1.40
C LEU A 28 -7.55 -4.33 -2.15
N GLY A 29 -6.40 -4.11 -2.81
CA GLY A 29 -6.19 -2.92 -3.62
C GLY A 29 -5.75 -1.70 -2.82
N VAL A 30 -5.90 -0.56 -3.45
CA VAL A 30 -5.42 0.72 -2.93
C VAL A 30 -6.51 1.40 -2.11
N GLU A 31 -6.13 2.05 -1.03
CA GLU A 31 -7.03 2.85 -0.21
C GLU A 31 -6.65 4.33 -0.25
N PHE A 32 -7.66 5.18 -0.17
CA PHE A 32 -7.48 6.62 -0.04
C PHE A 32 -8.31 7.10 1.13
N LYS A 33 -7.65 7.69 2.14
CA LYS A 33 -8.28 8.15 3.39
C LYS A 33 -9.11 7.04 4.06
N GLY A 34 -8.60 5.80 4.03
CA GLY A 34 -9.28 4.68 4.66
C GLY A 34 -10.42 4.09 3.85
N THR A 35 -10.69 4.60 2.65
CA THR A 35 -11.76 4.10 1.79
C THR A 35 -11.16 3.41 0.57
N PRO A 36 -11.59 2.18 0.24
CA PRO A 36 -11.08 1.49 -0.94
C PRO A 36 -11.32 2.29 -2.22
N VAL A 37 -10.28 2.36 -3.05
CA VAL A 37 -10.36 3.04 -4.35
C VAL A 37 -10.97 2.10 -5.36
N LYS A 38 -11.99 2.58 -6.08
CA LYS A 38 -12.69 1.78 -7.08
C LYS A 38 -12.02 1.92 -8.44
N HIS A 39 -12.24 0.93 -9.30
CA HIS A 39 -11.74 0.96 -10.66
C HIS A 39 -12.25 2.22 -11.39
N GLY A 40 -11.32 2.95 -12.01
CA GLY A 40 -11.66 4.18 -12.72
C GLY A 40 -11.80 5.42 -11.85
N GLN A 41 -11.70 5.28 -10.54
CA GLN A 41 -11.80 6.42 -9.63
C GLN A 41 -10.55 7.29 -9.70
N LYS A 42 -10.75 8.60 -9.70
CA LYS A 42 -9.64 9.55 -9.65
C LYS A 42 -9.35 9.92 -8.21
N VAL A 43 -8.06 9.84 -7.80
CA VAL A 43 -7.62 10.20 -6.46
C VAL A 43 -6.33 11.02 -6.54
N ILE A 44 -6.05 11.77 -5.49
CA ILE A 44 -4.82 12.54 -5.38
C ILE A 44 -3.71 11.64 -4.84
N VAL A 45 -2.52 11.69 -5.45
CA VAL A 45 -1.37 10.94 -4.95
C VAL A 45 -0.72 11.75 -3.84
N ASN A 46 -1.04 11.39 -2.60
CA ASN A 46 -0.49 12.04 -1.41
C ASN A 46 -0.34 10.98 -0.30
N ASP A 47 -0.08 11.42 0.92
CA ASP A 47 0.15 10.50 2.05
C ASP A 47 -1.07 9.68 2.44
N SER A 48 -2.25 10.03 1.94
CA SER A 48 -3.48 9.28 2.22
C SER A 48 -3.71 8.13 1.24
N LEU A 49 -2.94 8.07 0.15
CA LEU A 49 -3.05 6.99 -0.83
C LEU A 49 -2.13 5.85 -0.40
N ILE A 50 -2.72 4.71 -0.01
CA ILE A 50 -2.01 3.64 0.68
C ILE A 50 -2.32 2.29 0.05
N LEU A 51 -1.28 1.44 -0.04
CA LEU A 51 -1.42 0.04 -0.39
C LEU A 51 -1.05 -0.79 0.84
N HIS A 52 -1.94 -1.68 1.26
CA HIS A 52 -1.68 -2.57 2.39
C HIS A 52 -0.93 -3.82 1.95
N LEU A 53 0.11 -4.14 2.70
CA LEU A 53 0.93 -5.32 2.48
C LEU A 53 0.79 -6.25 3.67
N VAL A 54 0.88 -7.55 3.42
CA VAL A 54 0.84 -8.57 4.46
C VAL A 54 2.02 -9.51 4.30
N LYS A 55 2.45 -10.09 5.42
CA LYS A 55 3.52 -11.07 5.42
C LYS A 55 2.99 -12.37 6.00
N ARG A 56 3.20 -13.48 5.28
CA ARG A 56 2.89 -14.81 5.82
C ARG A 56 3.89 -15.18 6.89
N LEU A 57 3.38 -15.72 7.98
CA LEU A 57 4.19 -16.12 9.13
C LEU A 57 4.42 -17.63 9.20
N THR A 58 4.24 -18.32 8.09
CA THR A 58 4.47 -19.77 8.03
C THR A 58 5.76 -20.11 7.34
#